data_a6c89b1b30fb636f40d5c383b4c42976
#
_entry.id   a6c89b1b30fb636f40d5c383b4c42976
#
_cell.length_a   1.000
_cell.length_b   1.000
_cell.length_c   1.000
_cell.angle_alpha   90.00
_cell.angle_beta   90.00
_cell.angle_gamma   90.00
#
_symmetry.space_group_name_H-M   'P 1'
#
loop_
_entity.id
_entity.type
_entity.pdbx_description
1 polymer ?
#
loop_
_entity_poly.entity_id
_entity_poly.type
_entity_poly.pdbx_seq_one_letter_code
_entity_poly.pdbx_strand_id
1 'polypeptide(L)'
;MADTILRLTGIRKQYGGLRPLRVQSLTIEPGEQVAVSGFDAGAAEVLVNLVTGASLPDEGTVEVCGRATHAISDGDAWLAWLDRFGIVTPRAVLLDAASLRQNLAIPLTLEIEPIPPAIAAQVEELADAVGLDRATLDRPIAGLDAALRARAHLARAIALKPALLIMEHPTVGFTPGQARPFGETVARITASRSLATLIISEDAELSAVADRRLALHAATGELRAPKWRLFGG
;
A
#
# COMPACT_ATOMS: atom_id res chain seq x y z
N MET A 1 -24.66 -8.95 3.88
CA MET A 1 -23.58 -9.03 2.88
C MET A 1 -22.39 -8.31 3.50
N ALA A 2 -21.20 -8.89 3.48
CA ALA A 2 -20.02 -8.18 3.95
C ALA A 2 -19.84 -6.93 3.10
N ASP A 3 -19.63 -5.77 3.74
CA ASP A 3 -19.47 -4.52 3.00
C ASP A 3 -18.10 -4.54 2.31
N THR A 4 -18.07 -4.51 0.98
CA THR A 4 -16.87 -4.43 0.14
C THR A 4 -15.98 -3.28 0.61
N ILE A 5 -14.68 -3.53 0.82
CA ILE A 5 -13.73 -2.49 1.26
C ILE A 5 -13.36 -1.54 0.12
N LEU A 6 -13.10 -2.07 -1.08
CA LEU A 6 -12.82 -1.26 -2.26
C LEU A 6 -13.66 -1.75 -3.44
N ARG A 7 -14.28 -0.79 -4.16
CA ARG A 7 -14.97 -1.05 -5.42
C ARG A 7 -14.61 0.02 -6.44
N LEU A 8 -14.08 -0.42 -7.56
CA LEU A 8 -13.87 0.40 -8.76
C LEU A 8 -14.82 -0.07 -9.84
N THR A 9 -15.51 0.86 -10.50
CA THR A 9 -16.46 0.52 -11.58
C THR A 9 -16.29 1.50 -12.75
N GLY A 10 -15.92 0.98 -13.92
CA GLY A 10 -15.85 1.74 -15.17
C GLY A 10 -14.86 2.90 -15.15
N ILE A 11 -13.78 2.78 -14.41
CA ILE A 11 -12.81 3.87 -14.22
C ILE A 11 -12.13 4.24 -15.53
N ARG A 12 -12.10 5.55 -15.79
CA ARG A 12 -11.24 6.20 -16.77
C ARG A 12 -10.64 7.46 -16.16
N LYS A 13 -9.32 7.64 -16.34
CA LYS A 13 -8.60 8.83 -15.85
C LYS A 13 -7.49 9.23 -16.81
N GLN A 14 -7.52 10.48 -17.28
CA GLN A 14 -6.42 11.11 -18.01
C GLN A 14 -5.36 11.60 -17.02
N TYR A 15 -4.07 11.35 -17.30
CA TYR A 15 -2.99 11.67 -16.34
C TYR A 15 -1.65 12.03 -17.00
N GLY A 16 -1.66 12.45 -18.27
CA GLY A 16 -0.41 12.80 -18.99
C GLY A 16 0.37 11.60 -19.52
N GLY A 17 -0.08 10.37 -19.28
CA GLY A 17 0.44 9.18 -19.97
C GLY A 17 -0.03 9.11 -21.42
N LEU A 18 0.60 8.21 -22.23
CA LEU A 18 0.23 8.00 -23.64
C LEU A 18 -1.24 7.56 -23.82
N ARG A 19 -1.81 6.95 -22.80
CA ARG A 19 -3.22 6.48 -22.77
C ARG A 19 -3.82 6.77 -21.41
N PRO A 20 -5.14 7.02 -21.33
CA PRO A 20 -5.81 7.14 -20.04
C PRO A 20 -5.70 5.81 -19.27
N LEU A 21 -5.58 5.91 -17.96
CA LEU A 21 -5.81 4.76 -17.09
C LEU A 21 -7.26 4.30 -17.26
N ARG A 22 -7.45 3.00 -17.43
CA ARG A 22 -8.76 2.35 -17.47
C ARG A 22 -8.76 1.16 -16.54
N VAL A 23 -9.81 1.03 -15.72
CA VAL A 23 -10.09 -0.17 -14.91
C VAL A 23 -11.59 -0.44 -14.99
N GLN A 24 -11.97 -1.53 -15.64
CA GLN A 24 -13.39 -1.86 -15.81
C GLN A 24 -14.06 -2.17 -14.47
N SER A 25 -13.43 -3.04 -13.69
CA SER A 25 -13.91 -3.38 -12.36
C SER A 25 -12.79 -3.93 -11.50
N LEU A 26 -12.83 -3.58 -10.22
CA LEU A 26 -12.02 -4.21 -9.17
C LEU A 26 -12.82 -4.16 -7.87
N THR A 27 -12.88 -5.28 -7.15
CA THR A 27 -13.42 -5.33 -5.79
C THR A 27 -12.40 -5.94 -4.87
N ILE A 28 -12.38 -5.48 -3.62
CA ILE A 28 -11.59 -6.08 -2.54
C ILE A 28 -12.52 -6.22 -1.33
N GLU A 29 -12.65 -7.44 -0.85
CA GLU A 29 -13.48 -7.77 0.30
C GLU A 29 -12.70 -7.60 1.62
N PRO A 30 -13.37 -7.55 2.79
CA PRO A 30 -12.69 -7.51 4.08
C PRO A 30 -11.69 -8.64 4.25
N GLY A 31 -10.42 -8.29 4.58
CA GLY A 31 -9.35 -9.26 4.77
C GLY A 31 -8.74 -9.82 3.49
N GLU A 32 -9.31 -9.52 2.32
CA GLU A 32 -8.80 -10.01 1.04
C GLU A 32 -7.52 -9.25 0.62
N GLN A 33 -6.54 -10.00 0.09
CA GLN A 33 -5.32 -9.46 -0.48
C GLN A 33 -5.37 -9.62 -2.01
N VAL A 34 -5.40 -8.51 -2.73
CA VAL A 34 -5.42 -8.50 -4.20
C VAL A 34 -4.15 -7.86 -4.74
N ALA A 35 -3.41 -8.61 -5.55
CA ALA A 35 -2.26 -8.08 -6.28
C ALA A 35 -2.65 -7.77 -7.73
N VAL A 36 -2.27 -6.58 -8.19
CA VAL A 36 -2.49 -6.13 -9.57
C VAL A 36 -1.15 -5.78 -10.22
N SER A 37 -0.96 -6.21 -11.47
CA SER A 37 0.20 -5.90 -12.31
C SER A 37 -0.22 -5.21 -13.61
N GLY A 38 0.74 -4.72 -14.40
CA GLY A 38 0.48 -3.98 -15.64
C GLY A 38 0.27 -2.49 -15.43
N PHE A 39 0.67 -1.97 -14.27
CA PHE A 39 0.66 -0.56 -13.94
C PHE A 39 2.10 -0.02 -13.91
N ASP A 40 2.44 0.88 -14.81
CA ASP A 40 3.67 1.66 -14.67
C ASP A 40 3.58 2.62 -13.46
N ALA A 41 4.67 3.29 -13.12
CA ALA A 41 4.73 4.17 -11.96
C ALA A 41 3.66 5.28 -12.00
N GLY A 42 3.41 5.87 -13.17
CA GLY A 42 2.39 6.92 -13.33
C GLY A 42 0.97 6.38 -13.18
N ALA A 43 0.67 5.23 -13.79
CA ALA A 43 -0.64 4.58 -13.66
C ALA A 43 -0.91 4.10 -12.24
N ALA A 44 0.12 3.59 -11.55
CA ALA A 44 0.04 3.17 -10.15
C ALA A 44 -0.25 4.36 -9.23
N GLU A 45 0.48 5.46 -9.40
CA GLU A 45 0.22 6.71 -8.66
C GLU A 45 -1.21 7.20 -8.86
N VAL A 46 -1.68 7.24 -10.11
CA VAL A 46 -3.06 7.65 -10.42
C VAL A 46 -4.07 6.73 -9.74
N LEU A 47 -3.85 5.41 -9.75
CA LEU A 47 -4.75 4.47 -9.07
C LEU A 47 -4.79 4.73 -7.56
N VAL A 48 -3.64 4.93 -6.92
CA VAL A 48 -3.56 5.31 -5.49
C VAL A 48 -4.33 6.59 -5.22
N ASN A 49 -4.12 7.64 -6.04
CA ASN A 49 -4.81 8.93 -5.89
C ASN A 49 -6.33 8.81 -6.07
N LEU A 50 -6.81 7.96 -6.98
CA LEU A 50 -8.24 7.70 -7.16
C LEU A 50 -8.84 6.97 -5.95
N VAL A 51 -8.15 5.95 -5.43
CA VAL A 51 -8.63 5.16 -4.28
C VAL A 51 -8.66 6.00 -3.01
N THR A 52 -7.67 6.86 -2.80
CA THR A 52 -7.60 7.74 -1.63
C THR A 52 -8.48 9.00 -1.77
N GLY A 53 -9.10 9.23 -2.93
CA GLY A 53 -9.89 10.44 -3.18
C GLY A 53 -9.03 11.71 -3.36
N ALA A 54 -7.70 11.59 -3.47
CA ALA A 54 -6.82 12.71 -3.80
C ALA A 54 -7.07 13.25 -5.22
N SER A 55 -7.61 12.41 -6.10
CA SER A 55 -8.19 12.82 -7.37
C SER A 55 -9.47 12.04 -7.66
N LEU A 56 -10.33 12.59 -8.52
CA LEU A 56 -11.55 11.92 -8.96
C LEU A 56 -11.35 11.32 -10.36
N PRO A 57 -12.03 10.22 -10.70
CA PRO A 57 -12.02 9.68 -12.05
C PRO A 57 -12.76 10.64 -13.01
N ASP A 58 -12.38 10.61 -14.31
CA ASP A 58 -13.09 11.34 -15.35
C ASP A 58 -14.40 10.63 -15.71
N GLU A 59 -14.42 9.29 -15.60
CA GLU A 59 -15.57 8.43 -15.77
C GLU A 59 -15.52 7.28 -14.74
N GLY A 60 -16.69 6.78 -14.36
CA GLY A 60 -16.82 5.68 -13.40
C GLY A 60 -16.87 6.11 -11.94
N THR A 61 -16.83 5.15 -11.03
CA THR A 61 -16.94 5.37 -9.58
C THR A 61 -15.90 4.62 -8.79
N VAL A 62 -15.43 5.26 -7.71
CA VAL A 62 -14.57 4.66 -6.69
C VAL A 62 -15.30 4.71 -5.36
N GLU A 63 -15.50 3.56 -4.74
CA GLU A 63 -16.10 3.42 -3.42
C GLU A 63 -15.12 2.73 -2.47
N VAL A 64 -14.98 3.28 -1.26
CA VAL A 64 -14.18 2.65 -0.20
C VAL A 64 -15.01 2.61 1.08
N CYS A 65 -15.08 1.45 1.70
CA CYS A 65 -15.91 1.21 2.90
C CYS A 65 -17.35 1.72 2.70
N GLY A 66 -17.94 1.44 1.54
CA GLY A 66 -19.33 1.82 1.20
C GLY A 66 -19.55 3.31 0.87
N ARG A 67 -18.50 4.14 0.84
CA ARG A 67 -18.61 5.57 0.52
C ARG A 67 -17.87 5.89 -0.78
N ALA A 68 -18.54 6.60 -1.68
CA ALA A 68 -17.94 7.06 -2.93
C ALA A 68 -16.99 8.24 -2.68
N THR A 69 -15.81 8.22 -3.35
CA THR A 69 -14.81 9.30 -3.18
C THR A 69 -15.31 10.66 -3.62
N HIS A 70 -16.17 10.73 -4.64
CA HIS A 70 -16.78 11.99 -5.06
C HIS A 70 -17.77 12.60 -4.06
N ALA A 71 -18.17 11.84 -3.02
CA ALA A 71 -19.04 12.32 -1.95
C ALA A 71 -18.26 12.92 -0.76
N ILE A 72 -16.93 13.04 -0.87
CA ILE A 72 -16.11 13.75 0.11
C ILE A 72 -16.27 15.25 -0.14
N SER A 73 -16.84 15.97 0.84
CA SER A 73 -17.37 17.33 0.63
C SER A 73 -16.30 18.42 0.63
N ASP A 74 -15.23 18.24 1.39
CA ASP A 74 -14.22 19.27 1.65
C ASP A 74 -12.89 18.69 2.15
N GLY A 75 -11.92 19.56 2.38
CA GLY A 75 -10.57 19.18 2.80
C GLY A 75 -10.50 18.51 4.17
N ASP A 76 -11.30 18.96 5.15
CA ASP A 76 -11.30 18.38 6.50
C ASP A 76 -11.91 16.96 6.46
N ALA A 77 -12.99 16.79 5.72
CA ALA A 77 -13.59 15.47 5.48
C ALA A 77 -12.62 14.53 4.74
N TRP A 78 -11.81 15.06 3.81
CA TRP A 78 -10.79 14.29 3.12
C TRP A 78 -9.62 13.91 4.04
N LEU A 79 -9.14 14.81 4.90
CA LEU A 79 -8.10 14.49 5.88
C LEU A 79 -8.54 13.37 6.83
N ALA A 80 -9.75 13.46 7.38
CA ALA A 80 -10.33 12.40 8.21
C ALA A 80 -10.58 11.09 7.43
N TRP A 81 -10.76 11.20 6.11
CA TRP A 81 -10.88 10.05 5.22
C TRP A 81 -9.55 9.30 5.04
N LEU A 82 -8.43 10.01 5.05
CA LEU A 82 -7.10 9.42 4.87
C LEU A 82 -6.72 8.45 6.00
N ASP A 83 -7.28 8.57 7.19
CA ASP A 83 -7.04 7.64 8.31
C ASP A 83 -7.47 6.20 8.01
N ARG A 84 -8.29 5.99 6.96
CA ARG A 84 -8.71 4.66 6.51
C ARG A 84 -7.63 3.91 5.74
N PHE A 85 -6.58 4.60 5.33
CA PHE A 85 -5.56 4.04 4.45
C PHE A 85 -4.21 3.91 5.13
N GLY A 86 -3.61 2.73 4.97
CA GLY A 86 -2.17 2.58 5.11
C GLY A 86 -1.54 2.59 3.73
N ILE A 87 -0.57 3.47 3.50
CA ILE A 87 0.03 3.61 2.16
C ILE A 87 1.52 3.32 2.24
N VAL A 88 1.96 2.33 1.46
CA VAL A 88 3.37 2.03 1.21
C VAL A 88 3.67 2.42 -0.23
N THR A 89 4.48 3.44 -0.41
CA THR A 89 4.83 3.97 -1.73
C THR A 89 6.29 4.44 -1.74
N PRO A 90 7.01 4.30 -2.86
CA PRO A 90 8.38 4.82 -2.98
C PRO A 90 8.47 6.35 -2.87
N ARG A 91 7.34 7.06 -2.99
CA ARG A 91 7.27 8.52 -2.82
C ARG A 91 7.16 8.97 -1.37
N ALA A 92 6.83 8.05 -0.45
CA ALA A 92 6.76 8.40 0.97
C ALA A 92 8.16 8.73 1.51
N VAL A 93 8.24 9.81 2.27
CA VAL A 93 9.52 10.29 2.82
C VAL A 93 9.74 9.71 4.21
N LEU A 94 10.94 9.15 4.42
CA LEU A 94 11.51 8.90 5.74
C LEU A 94 12.49 10.03 6.04
N LEU A 95 12.52 10.50 7.28
CA LEU A 95 13.44 11.56 7.70
C LEU A 95 14.85 10.97 7.85
N ASP A 96 15.72 11.24 6.90
CA ASP A 96 17.08 10.67 6.83
C ASP A 96 17.94 11.00 8.05
N ALA A 97 17.76 12.20 8.64
CA ALA A 97 18.48 12.64 9.83
C ALA A 97 17.96 12.02 11.14
N ALA A 98 16.75 11.43 11.10
CA ALA A 98 16.14 10.80 12.27
C ALA A 98 16.46 9.30 12.30
N SER A 99 16.42 8.72 13.49
CA SER A 99 16.53 7.28 13.67
C SER A 99 15.31 6.55 13.10
N LEU A 100 15.45 5.25 12.87
CA LEU A 100 14.33 4.42 12.46
C LEU A 100 13.21 4.47 13.51
N ARG A 101 13.54 4.41 14.81
CA ARG A 101 12.61 4.55 15.94
C ARG A 101 11.80 5.85 15.83
N GLN A 102 12.46 6.98 15.62
CA GLN A 102 11.79 8.27 15.46
C GLN A 102 10.87 8.28 14.23
N ASN A 103 11.32 7.73 13.10
CA ASN A 103 10.47 7.60 11.91
C ASN A 103 9.22 6.75 12.15
N LEU A 104 9.30 5.67 12.91
CA LEU A 104 8.15 4.84 13.24
C LEU A 104 7.20 5.52 14.24
N ALA A 105 7.68 6.47 15.04
CA ALA A 105 6.86 7.23 16.00
C ALA A 105 5.99 8.30 15.33
N ILE A 106 6.42 8.86 14.17
CA ILE A 106 5.75 10.00 13.51
C ILE A 106 4.23 9.81 13.31
N PRO A 107 3.70 8.66 12.89
CA PRO A 107 2.25 8.50 12.77
C PRO A 107 1.51 8.56 14.11
N LEU A 108 2.20 8.34 15.23
CA LEU A 108 1.61 8.22 16.56
C LEU A 108 1.77 9.49 17.39
N THR A 109 2.81 10.29 17.13
CA THR A 109 3.11 11.50 17.88
C THR A 109 4.01 12.45 17.08
N LEU A 110 3.90 13.75 17.37
CA LEU A 110 4.85 14.74 16.91
C LEU A 110 6.05 14.92 17.86
N GLU A 111 5.96 14.38 19.08
CA GLU A 111 7.04 14.38 20.07
C GLU A 111 7.95 13.18 19.80
N ILE A 112 9.00 13.39 18.97
CA ILE A 112 9.94 12.34 18.59
C ILE A 112 11.29 12.42 19.30
N GLU A 113 11.49 13.44 20.15
CA GLU A 113 12.74 13.60 20.94
C GLU A 113 12.46 14.39 22.23
N PRO A 114 12.34 13.73 23.40
CA PRO A 114 12.27 12.28 23.56
C PRO A 114 10.90 11.72 23.12
N ILE A 115 10.89 10.47 22.66
CA ILE A 115 9.63 9.76 22.38
C ILE A 115 8.96 9.39 23.71
N PRO A 116 7.66 9.69 23.92
CA PRO A 116 6.95 9.28 25.13
C PRO A 116 6.99 7.76 25.35
N PRO A 117 7.15 7.27 26.59
CA PRO A 117 7.33 5.83 26.86
C PRO A 117 6.21 4.93 26.29
N ALA A 118 4.96 5.39 26.34
CA ALA A 118 3.82 4.65 25.78
C ALA A 118 3.90 4.52 24.24
N ILE A 119 4.41 5.53 23.56
CA ILE A 119 4.65 5.52 22.12
C ILE A 119 5.87 4.64 21.79
N ALA A 120 6.92 4.71 22.60
CA ALA A 120 8.11 3.86 22.40
C ALA A 120 7.75 2.36 22.42
N ALA A 121 6.87 1.94 23.31
CA ALA A 121 6.37 0.56 23.36
C ALA A 121 5.61 0.18 22.08
N GLN A 122 4.74 1.06 21.58
CA GLN A 122 4.01 0.83 20.30
C GLN A 122 4.95 0.77 19.10
N VAL A 123 6.00 1.58 19.09
CA VAL A 123 7.04 1.55 18.05
C VAL A 123 7.77 0.21 18.04
N GLU A 124 8.08 -0.35 19.21
CA GLU A 124 8.70 -1.68 19.31
C GLU A 124 7.77 -2.79 18.82
N GLU A 125 6.47 -2.74 19.15
CA GLU A 125 5.47 -3.66 18.63
C GLU A 125 5.33 -3.58 17.10
N LEU A 126 5.35 -2.37 16.54
CA LEU A 126 5.33 -2.16 15.10
C LEU A 126 6.58 -2.71 14.43
N ALA A 127 7.75 -2.48 15.00
CA ALA A 127 9.02 -3.00 14.50
C ALA A 127 9.03 -4.53 14.48
N ASP A 128 8.63 -5.16 15.57
CA ASP A 128 8.51 -6.62 15.68
C ASP A 128 7.52 -7.17 14.64
N ALA A 129 6.37 -6.49 14.47
CA ALA A 129 5.34 -6.90 13.50
C ALA A 129 5.88 -6.94 12.07
N VAL A 130 6.69 -5.96 11.66
CA VAL A 130 7.25 -5.90 10.29
C VAL A 130 8.61 -6.60 10.16
N GLY A 131 9.11 -7.23 11.23
CA GLY A 131 10.39 -7.95 11.24
C GLY A 131 11.61 -7.04 11.15
N LEU A 132 11.55 -5.88 11.80
CA LEU A 132 12.70 -5.02 12.04
C LEU A 132 13.40 -5.43 13.34
N ASP A 133 14.71 -5.61 13.29
CA ASP A 133 15.50 -5.90 14.49
C ASP A 133 15.55 -4.65 15.38
N ARG A 134 15.29 -4.83 16.67
CA ARG A 134 15.38 -3.78 17.69
C ARG A 134 16.72 -3.08 17.70
N ALA A 135 17.81 -3.80 17.43
CA ALA A 135 19.16 -3.24 17.31
C ALA A 135 19.31 -2.24 16.14
N THR A 136 18.40 -2.27 15.16
CA THR A 136 18.39 -1.32 14.03
C THR A 136 17.58 -0.07 14.32
N LEU A 137 16.74 -0.04 15.36
CA LEU A 137 15.82 1.06 15.62
C LEU A 137 16.50 2.41 15.88
N ASP A 138 17.68 2.39 16.47
CA ASP A 138 18.42 3.61 16.80
C ASP A 138 19.39 4.04 15.68
N ARG A 139 19.42 3.30 14.55
CA ARG A 139 20.21 3.66 13.37
C ARG A 139 19.49 4.75 12.55
N PRO A 140 20.25 5.69 11.94
CA PRO A 140 19.69 6.66 11.00
C PRO A 140 19.20 5.96 9.74
N ILE A 141 18.15 6.50 9.14
CA ILE A 141 17.53 5.97 7.91
C ILE A 141 18.50 5.96 6.73
N ALA A 142 19.40 6.95 6.64
CA ALA A 142 20.34 7.09 5.52
C ALA A 142 21.19 5.83 5.27
N GLY A 143 21.45 5.02 6.29
CA GLY A 143 22.25 3.78 6.19
C GLY A 143 21.46 2.50 5.94
N LEU A 144 20.13 2.58 5.74
CA LEU A 144 19.28 1.40 5.56
C LEU A 144 19.13 1.06 4.07
N ASP A 145 19.12 -0.25 3.77
CA ASP A 145 18.81 -0.75 2.43
C ASP A 145 17.32 -0.58 2.07
N ALA A 146 16.98 -0.87 0.82
CA ALA A 146 15.62 -0.71 0.31
C ALA A 146 14.60 -1.60 1.06
N ALA A 147 14.99 -2.82 1.45
CA ALA A 147 14.09 -3.74 2.14
C ALA A 147 13.79 -3.28 3.57
N LEU A 148 14.77 -2.75 4.30
CA LEU A 148 14.57 -2.16 5.62
C LEU A 148 13.73 -0.89 5.55
N ARG A 149 13.95 -0.04 4.53
CA ARG A 149 13.12 1.14 4.28
C ARG A 149 11.67 0.77 3.96
N ALA A 150 11.44 -0.26 3.14
CA ALA A 150 10.09 -0.75 2.84
C ALA A 150 9.39 -1.30 4.10
N ARG A 151 10.11 -1.99 4.99
CA ARG A 151 9.56 -2.41 6.31
C ARG A 151 9.21 -1.21 7.19
N ALA A 152 10.01 -0.15 7.18
CA ALA A 152 9.70 1.09 7.90
C ALA A 152 8.44 1.76 7.34
N HIS A 153 8.28 1.83 6.01
CA HIS A 153 7.06 2.32 5.38
C HIS A 153 5.84 1.46 5.75
N LEU A 154 5.99 0.13 5.73
CA LEU A 154 4.92 -0.80 6.14
C LEU A 154 4.53 -0.59 7.60
N ALA A 155 5.50 -0.46 8.53
CA ALA A 155 5.22 -0.18 9.94
C ALA A 155 4.41 1.11 10.12
N ARG A 156 4.82 2.19 9.44
CA ARG A 156 4.09 3.47 9.46
C ARG A 156 2.68 3.33 8.88
N ALA A 157 2.54 2.60 7.77
CA ALA A 157 1.26 2.41 7.10
C ALA A 157 0.24 1.67 7.96
N ILE A 158 0.68 0.73 8.82
CA ILE A 158 -0.21 -0.05 9.68
C ILE A 158 -0.37 0.50 11.11
N ALA A 159 0.34 1.58 11.45
CA ALA A 159 0.37 2.15 12.79
C ALA A 159 -1.02 2.60 13.28
N LEU A 160 -1.80 3.22 12.41
CA LEU A 160 -3.13 3.75 12.72
C LEU A 160 -4.27 2.76 12.45
N LYS A 161 -3.96 1.47 12.24
CA LYS A 161 -4.93 0.39 12.00
C LYS A 161 -5.89 0.70 10.84
N PRO A 162 -5.38 0.91 9.63
CA PRO A 162 -6.18 1.27 8.46
C PRO A 162 -7.21 0.19 8.11
N ALA A 163 -8.25 0.58 7.37
CA ALA A 163 -9.21 -0.34 6.77
C ALA A 163 -8.69 -0.98 5.47
N LEU A 164 -7.84 -0.25 4.73
CA LEU A 164 -7.23 -0.69 3.47
C LEU A 164 -5.74 -0.37 3.45
N LEU A 165 -4.92 -1.38 3.25
CA LEU A 165 -3.49 -1.22 2.96
C LEU A 165 -3.29 -1.13 1.44
N ILE A 166 -2.63 -0.08 0.97
CA ILE A 166 -2.26 0.10 -0.42
C ILE A 166 -0.73 0.05 -0.52
N MET A 167 -0.22 -0.84 -1.34
CA MET A 167 1.21 -1.02 -1.55
C MET A 167 1.54 -0.75 -3.02
N GLU A 168 2.23 0.35 -3.28
CA GLU A 168 2.63 0.78 -4.62
C GLU A 168 4.10 0.47 -4.83
N HIS A 169 4.40 -0.50 -5.71
CA HIS A 169 5.75 -0.93 -6.08
C HIS A 169 6.73 -1.02 -4.89
N PRO A 170 6.35 -1.67 -3.77
CA PRO A 170 7.08 -1.57 -2.51
C PRO A 170 8.45 -2.25 -2.56
N THR A 171 8.71 -3.08 -3.57
CA THR A 171 9.98 -3.83 -3.74
C THR A 171 10.96 -3.14 -4.67
N VAL A 172 10.70 -1.88 -5.08
CA VAL A 172 11.66 -1.12 -5.88
C VAL A 172 12.97 -0.95 -5.13
N GLY A 173 14.07 -1.30 -5.79
CA GLY A 173 15.42 -1.27 -5.22
C GLY A 173 15.78 -2.49 -4.35
N PHE A 174 14.93 -3.50 -4.27
CA PHE A 174 15.30 -4.74 -3.59
C PHE A 174 16.36 -5.51 -4.39
N THR A 175 17.24 -6.16 -3.65
CA THR A 175 18.17 -7.16 -4.23
C THR A 175 17.48 -8.52 -4.33
N PRO A 176 17.98 -9.43 -5.19
CA PRO A 176 17.43 -10.78 -5.30
C PRO A 176 17.29 -11.48 -3.93
N GLY A 177 16.15 -12.11 -3.70
CA GLY A 177 15.84 -12.82 -2.46
C GLY A 177 15.24 -11.97 -1.34
N GLN A 178 15.10 -10.64 -1.49
CA GLN A 178 14.48 -9.80 -0.46
C GLN A 178 12.95 -9.70 -0.59
N ALA A 179 12.39 -9.87 -1.80
CA ALA A 179 10.96 -9.68 -2.03
C ALA A 179 10.11 -10.74 -1.34
N ARG A 180 10.50 -12.01 -1.39
CA ARG A 180 9.76 -13.11 -0.79
C ARG A 180 9.63 -12.98 0.74
N PRO A 181 10.72 -12.78 1.53
CA PRO A 181 10.60 -12.59 2.99
C PRO A 181 9.77 -11.34 3.36
N PHE A 182 9.83 -10.30 2.54
CA PHE A 182 8.99 -9.12 2.73
C PHE A 182 7.52 -9.47 2.47
N GLY A 183 7.21 -10.18 1.39
CA GLY A 183 5.85 -10.66 1.08
C GLY A 183 5.28 -11.56 2.18
N GLU A 184 6.06 -12.52 2.71
CA GLU A 184 5.66 -13.37 3.83
C GLU A 184 5.35 -12.54 5.10
N THR A 185 6.10 -11.46 5.34
CA THR A 185 5.81 -10.52 6.43
C THR A 185 4.48 -9.80 6.19
N VAL A 186 4.23 -9.31 4.97
CA VAL A 186 2.96 -8.69 4.59
C VAL A 186 1.80 -9.66 4.82
N ALA A 187 1.89 -10.88 4.29
CA ALA A 187 0.84 -11.90 4.44
C ALA A 187 0.52 -12.19 5.91
N ARG A 188 1.52 -12.34 6.76
CA ARG A 188 1.34 -12.57 8.19
C ARG A 188 0.62 -11.42 8.89
N ILE A 189 0.98 -10.17 8.57
CA ILE A 189 0.36 -8.98 9.15
C ILE A 189 -1.09 -8.85 8.70
N THR A 190 -1.35 -8.97 7.40
CA THR A 190 -2.68 -8.80 6.83
C THR A 190 -3.64 -9.88 7.30
N ALA A 191 -3.18 -11.13 7.38
CA ALA A 191 -3.97 -12.24 7.94
C ALA A 191 -4.30 -12.03 9.42
N SER A 192 -3.30 -11.64 10.25
CA SER A 192 -3.51 -11.44 11.70
C SER A 192 -4.45 -10.29 12.03
N ARG A 193 -4.62 -9.33 11.13
CA ARG A 193 -5.45 -8.14 11.30
C ARG A 193 -6.72 -8.15 10.46
N SER A 194 -6.96 -9.19 9.66
CA SER A 194 -8.01 -9.24 8.63
C SER A 194 -7.99 -7.96 7.76
N LEU A 195 -6.80 -7.52 7.37
CA LEU A 195 -6.58 -6.24 6.70
C LEU A 195 -6.72 -6.42 5.19
N ALA A 196 -7.72 -5.76 4.61
CA ALA A 196 -7.87 -5.69 3.15
C ALA A 196 -6.65 -5.02 2.52
N THR A 197 -6.13 -5.58 1.41
CA THR A 197 -4.87 -5.11 0.85
C THR A 197 -4.91 -5.07 -0.67
N LEU A 198 -4.50 -3.92 -1.24
CA LEU A 198 -4.22 -3.74 -2.66
C LEU A 198 -2.71 -3.66 -2.86
N ILE A 199 -2.15 -4.63 -3.58
CA ILE A 199 -0.72 -4.67 -3.96
C ILE A 199 -0.62 -4.31 -5.44
N ILE A 200 0.01 -3.20 -5.78
CA ILE A 200 0.30 -2.78 -7.15
C ILE A 200 1.78 -3.09 -7.39
N SER A 201 2.10 -4.16 -8.11
CA SER A 201 3.48 -4.61 -8.28
C SER A 201 3.68 -5.51 -9.48
N GLU A 202 4.83 -5.38 -10.14
CA GLU A 202 5.31 -6.33 -11.14
C GLU A 202 6.11 -7.49 -10.52
N ASP A 203 6.41 -7.42 -9.24
CA ASP A 203 7.19 -8.43 -8.53
C ASP A 203 6.34 -9.69 -8.27
N ALA A 204 6.73 -10.79 -8.92
CA ALA A 204 6.01 -12.04 -8.83
C ALA A 204 6.13 -12.71 -7.44
N GLU A 205 7.28 -12.54 -6.74
CA GLU A 205 7.49 -13.11 -5.41
C GLU A 205 6.62 -12.38 -4.37
N LEU A 206 6.54 -11.05 -4.45
CA LEU A 206 5.62 -10.29 -3.61
C LEU A 206 4.16 -10.62 -3.95
N SER A 207 3.80 -10.64 -5.23
CA SER A 207 2.43 -10.89 -5.66
C SER A 207 1.94 -12.32 -5.32
N ALA A 208 2.87 -13.25 -5.08
CA ALA A 208 2.54 -14.64 -4.74
C ALA A 208 1.82 -14.80 -3.39
N VAL A 209 1.92 -13.82 -2.49
CA VAL A 209 1.25 -13.87 -1.18
C VAL A 209 -0.22 -13.45 -1.23
N ALA A 210 -0.67 -12.85 -2.33
CA ALA A 210 -2.04 -12.38 -2.47
C ALA A 210 -3.02 -13.54 -2.75
N ASP A 211 -4.22 -13.41 -2.22
CA ASP A 211 -5.33 -14.37 -2.46
C ASP A 211 -5.74 -14.37 -3.93
N ARG A 212 -5.71 -13.19 -4.55
CA ARG A 212 -6.07 -13.00 -5.95
C ARG A 212 -5.03 -12.16 -6.68
N ARG A 213 -4.61 -12.64 -7.84
CA ARG A 213 -3.65 -11.95 -8.71
C ARG A 213 -4.30 -11.62 -10.04
N LEU A 214 -4.18 -10.36 -10.46
CA LEU A 214 -4.79 -9.84 -11.67
C LEU A 214 -3.75 -9.06 -12.48
N ALA A 215 -3.84 -9.12 -13.79
CA ALA A 215 -3.02 -8.32 -14.70
C ALA A 215 -3.92 -7.36 -15.49
N LEU A 216 -3.52 -6.10 -15.56
CA LEU A 216 -4.23 -5.07 -16.31
C LEU A 216 -3.97 -5.25 -17.81
N HIS A 217 -5.04 -5.35 -18.58
CA HIS A 217 -4.98 -5.20 -20.02
C HIS A 217 -5.20 -3.72 -20.36
N ALA A 218 -4.11 -2.98 -20.52
CA ALA A 218 -4.12 -1.52 -20.62
C ALA A 218 -5.02 -0.96 -21.74
N ALA A 219 -5.24 -1.70 -22.84
CA ALA A 219 -6.09 -1.23 -23.94
C ALA A 219 -7.60 -1.26 -23.58
N THR A 220 -8.04 -2.27 -22.80
CA THR A 220 -9.45 -2.46 -22.47
C THR A 220 -9.79 -2.05 -21.04
N GLY A 221 -8.82 -1.98 -20.14
CA GLY A 221 -9.03 -1.75 -18.72
C GLY A 221 -9.50 -3.01 -17.96
N GLU A 222 -9.49 -4.17 -18.58
CA GLU A 222 -9.84 -5.40 -17.92
C GLU A 222 -8.72 -5.89 -17.01
N LEU A 223 -9.08 -6.32 -15.82
CA LEU A 223 -8.21 -7.04 -14.90
C LEU A 223 -8.51 -8.53 -15.01
N ARG A 224 -7.53 -9.30 -15.45
CA ARG A 224 -7.66 -10.74 -15.69
C ARG A 224 -6.64 -11.52 -14.88
N ALA A 225 -6.96 -12.76 -14.52
CA ALA A 225 -5.95 -13.66 -13.97
C ALA A 225 -4.75 -13.75 -14.94
N PRO A 226 -3.51 -13.61 -14.46
CA PRO A 226 -2.35 -13.68 -15.31
C PRO A 226 -2.31 -15.05 -16.01
N LYS A 227 -2.12 -15.05 -17.33
CA LYS A 227 -1.90 -16.29 -18.07
C LYS A 227 -0.52 -16.83 -17.69
N TRP A 228 -0.49 -17.91 -16.94
CA TRP A 228 0.74 -18.65 -16.73
C TRP A 228 1.23 -19.17 -18.09
N ARG A 229 2.33 -18.63 -18.60
CA ARG A 229 3.10 -19.36 -19.58
C ARG A 229 3.77 -20.48 -18.80
N LEU A 230 3.24 -21.69 -18.93
CA LEU A 230 3.99 -22.90 -18.64
C LEU A 230 5.19 -22.88 -19.60
N PHE A 231 6.33 -22.41 -19.15
CA PHE A 231 7.59 -22.75 -19.78
C PHE A 231 7.86 -24.21 -19.40
N GLY A 232 7.24 -25.11 -20.17
CA GLY A 232 7.60 -26.51 -20.21
C GLY A 232 8.48 -26.72 -21.44
N GLY A 233 9.60 -27.34 -21.25
CA GLY A 233 10.50 -27.81 -22.28
C GLY A 233 11.94 -27.62 -21.90
#